data_a35c4a32791e7df43f933f32ad160359
#
_entry.id   a35c4a32791e7df43f933f32ad160359
#
_cell.length_a   1.000
_cell.length_b   1.000
_cell.length_c   1.000
_cell.angle_alpha   90.00
_cell.angle_beta   90.00
_cell.angle_gamma   90.00
#
_symmetry.space_group_name_H-M   'P 1'
#
loop_
_entity.id
_entity.type
_entity.pdbx_description
1 polymer ?
#
loop_
_entity_poly.entity_id
_entity_poly.type
_entity_poly.pdbx_seq_one_letter_code
_entity_poly.pdbx_strand_id
1 'polypeptide(L)'
;MIAQVTRRRLLFGAAAGLIPAGLPAAKSHITKSRISAITDEIGRTQDDAIVFARQNGLQWVELRTVPESKKEFAFLTEPELKRYSTELAANKLKVSLLKTSLLKFPWPQLSPSDRNFEANQKRWDRRKEDLARAISAAQILGVDKIRIFTGARVADPSTAYPVIAQALEELIPAAENARVRLLIENEPSQNIGTCAELKAILDLLPSKTIGFNWDPQNALALHEASWPGGYAVLPKARMLNAQIKAEGLSGGPGQINWRAVMEAMQKDGFAGEISLATETFDGTFEKTSDSLHDVFHIVGEIS
;
A
#
# COMPACT_ATOMS: atom_id res chain seq x y z
N MET A 1 61.93 44.61 -24.17
CA MET A 1 60.96 43.90 -25.03
C MET A 1 59.90 43.36 -24.06
N ILE A 2 58.77 44.07 -23.95
CA ILE A 2 57.69 43.79 -22.99
C ILE A 2 56.57 43.12 -23.79
N ALA A 3 56.26 41.85 -23.46
CA ALA A 3 55.18 41.10 -24.13
C ALA A 3 53.84 41.47 -23.43
N GLN A 4 52.91 41.95 -24.26
CA GLN A 4 51.54 42.24 -23.86
C GLN A 4 50.72 40.91 -23.75
N VAL A 5 50.10 40.70 -22.59
CA VAL A 5 49.15 39.61 -22.35
C VAL A 5 47.73 40.15 -22.60
N THR A 6 47.10 39.64 -23.64
CA THR A 6 45.72 39.97 -23.99
C THR A 6 44.74 39.21 -23.16
N ARG A 7 43.92 39.89 -22.33
CA ARG A 7 42.80 39.29 -21.55
C ARG A 7 41.62 39.03 -22.47
N ARG A 8 41.32 37.76 -22.77
CA ARG A 8 40.05 37.31 -23.31
C ARG A 8 38.98 37.29 -22.25
N ARG A 9 37.96 38.15 -22.36
CA ARG A 9 36.72 38.07 -21.55
C ARG A 9 35.87 36.91 -22.11
N LEU A 10 35.64 35.90 -21.25
CA LEU A 10 34.63 34.86 -21.45
C LEU A 10 33.29 35.46 -20.99
N LEU A 11 32.39 35.66 -21.93
CA LEU A 11 30.97 35.94 -21.68
C LEU A 11 30.27 34.61 -21.35
N PHE A 12 29.91 34.42 -20.09
CA PHE A 12 28.97 33.35 -19.73
C PHE A 12 27.55 33.81 -20.06
N GLY A 13 27.00 33.29 -21.13
CA GLY A 13 25.57 33.41 -21.45
C GLY A 13 24.78 32.51 -20.48
N ALA A 14 23.97 33.11 -19.59
CA ALA A 14 22.98 32.39 -18.81
C ALA A 14 21.84 31.91 -19.74
N ALA A 15 21.86 30.67 -20.14
CA ALA A 15 20.70 30.04 -20.74
C ALA A 15 19.69 29.79 -19.62
N ALA A 16 18.65 30.62 -19.54
CA ALA A 16 17.46 30.33 -18.73
C ALA A 16 16.76 29.13 -19.37
N GLY A 17 16.98 27.96 -18.79
CA GLY A 17 16.26 26.75 -19.14
C GLY A 17 14.77 26.92 -18.82
N LEU A 18 13.95 27.02 -19.81
CA LEU A 18 12.50 26.85 -19.68
C LEU A 18 12.25 25.46 -19.12
N ILE A 19 11.84 25.38 -17.83
CA ILE A 19 11.26 24.16 -17.26
C ILE A 19 9.99 23.91 -18.07
N PRO A 20 9.86 22.77 -18.79
CA PRO A 20 8.62 22.47 -19.47
C PRO A 20 7.51 22.38 -18.41
N ALA A 21 6.46 23.19 -18.59
CA ALA A 21 5.22 23.03 -17.82
C ALA A 21 4.82 21.57 -17.90
N GLY A 22 4.68 20.91 -16.75
CA GLY A 22 4.34 19.51 -16.68
C GLY A 22 3.12 19.22 -17.53
N LEU A 23 3.21 18.19 -18.37
CA LEU A 23 2.06 17.67 -19.11
C LEU A 23 0.92 17.44 -18.10
N PRO A 24 -0.32 17.86 -18.44
CA PRO A 24 -1.46 17.57 -17.57
C PRO A 24 -1.50 16.06 -17.33
N ALA A 25 -1.58 15.67 -16.06
CA ALA A 25 -1.71 14.26 -15.69
C ALA A 25 -2.85 13.65 -16.52
N ALA A 26 -2.56 12.58 -17.25
CA ALA A 26 -3.59 11.87 -17.99
C ALA A 26 -4.71 11.50 -17.01
N LYS A 27 -5.96 11.86 -17.33
CA LYS A 27 -7.11 11.51 -16.49
C LYS A 27 -7.10 9.99 -16.31
N SER A 28 -6.89 9.54 -15.09
CA SER A 28 -7.00 8.13 -14.73
C SER A 28 -8.47 7.78 -14.60
N HIS A 29 -8.95 6.74 -15.28
CA HIS A 29 -10.31 6.23 -15.07
C HIS A 29 -10.28 5.07 -14.09
N ILE A 30 -11.02 5.21 -12.99
CA ILE A 30 -11.29 4.10 -12.07
C ILE A 30 -12.46 3.32 -12.67
N THR A 31 -12.19 2.07 -13.04
CA THR A 31 -13.19 1.17 -13.63
C THR A 31 -13.26 -0.10 -12.79
N LYS A 32 -14.31 -0.91 -13.01
CA LYS A 32 -14.46 -2.22 -12.35
C LYS A 32 -13.20 -3.11 -12.49
N SER A 33 -12.45 -2.96 -13.59
CA SER A 33 -11.22 -3.73 -13.81
C SER A 33 -10.06 -3.38 -12.86
N ARG A 34 -10.20 -2.33 -12.04
CA ARG A 34 -9.22 -1.92 -11.03
C ARG A 34 -9.65 -2.22 -9.60
N ILE A 35 -10.80 -2.87 -9.46
CA ILE A 35 -11.28 -3.30 -8.14
C ILE A 35 -10.69 -4.68 -7.83
N SER A 36 -10.23 -4.85 -6.60
CA SER A 36 -9.76 -6.11 -6.04
C SER A 36 -10.45 -6.42 -4.72
N ALA A 37 -10.27 -7.62 -4.19
CA ALA A 37 -10.75 -8.01 -2.87
C ALA A 37 -9.73 -8.93 -2.19
N ILE A 38 -9.73 -8.92 -0.85
CA ILE A 38 -8.81 -9.73 -0.04
C ILE A 38 -9.33 -11.17 0.03
N THR A 39 -8.56 -12.15 -0.43
CA THR A 39 -9.04 -13.53 -0.59
C THR A 39 -9.46 -14.20 0.71
N ASP A 40 -8.76 -13.97 1.81
CA ASP A 40 -9.07 -14.58 3.11
C ASP A 40 -10.23 -13.91 3.87
N GLU A 41 -10.88 -12.93 3.24
CA GLU A 41 -12.12 -12.32 3.70
C GLU A 41 -13.33 -12.70 2.81
N ILE A 42 -13.11 -13.47 1.73
CA ILE A 42 -14.17 -13.87 0.80
C ILE A 42 -14.79 -15.20 1.19
N GLY A 43 -13.96 -16.24 1.36
CA GLY A 43 -14.45 -17.59 1.56
C GLY A 43 -13.61 -18.36 2.59
N ARG A 44 -13.94 -19.65 2.78
CA ARG A 44 -13.23 -20.54 3.72
C ARG A 44 -11.97 -21.12 3.14
N THR A 45 -11.90 -21.21 1.83
CA THR A 45 -10.76 -21.74 1.09
C THR A 45 -10.30 -20.75 0.03
N GLN A 46 -9.05 -20.90 -0.44
CA GLN A 46 -8.54 -20.12 -1.56
C GLN A 46 -9.33 -20.38 -2.85
N ASP A 47 -9.80 -21.62 -3.04
CA ASP A 47 -10.64 -21.98 -4.19
C ASP A 47 -11.97 -21.23 -4.16
N ASP A 48 -12.62 -21.12 -2.99
CA ASP A 48 -13.86 -20.33 -2.84
C ASP A 48 -13.62 -18.88 -3.27
N ALA A 49 -12.52 -18.28 -2.83
CA ALA A 49 -12.17 -16.90 -3.17
C ALA A 49 -11.91 -16.72 -4.68
N ILE A 50 -11.26 -17.68 -5.33
CA ILE A 50 -11.02 -17.68 -6.78
C ILE A 50 -12.33 -17.80 -7.55
N VAL A 51 -13.21 -18.73 -7.15
CA VAL A 51 -14.53 -18.91 -7.79
C VAL A 51 -15.36 -17.63 -7.66
N PHE A 52 -15.41 -17.05 -6.47
CA PHE A 52 -16.11 -15.78 -6.21
C PHE A 52 -15.58 -14.65 -7.09
N ALA A 53 -14.25 -14.45 -7.13
CA ALA A 53 -13.62 -13.40 -7.91
C ALA A 53 -13.97 -13.50 -9.39
N ARG A 54 -13.96 -14.72 -9.94
CA ARG A 54 -14.36 -15.00 -11.33
C ARG A 54 -15.83 -14.68 -11.60
N GLN A 55 -16.72 -15.17 -10.73
CA GLN A 55 -18.18 -14.97 -10.87
C GLN A 55 -18.56 -13.49 -10.85
N ASN A 56 -17.80 -12.68 -10.10
CA ASN A 56 -18.02 -11.24 -9.99
C ASN A 56 -17.17 -10.41 -10.96
N GLY A 57 -16.45 -11.05 -11.90
CA GLY A 57 -15.69 -10.36 -12.94
C GLY A 57 -14.47 -9.58 -12.43
N LEU A 58 -13.94 -9.92 -11.25
CA LEU A 58 -12.70 -9.35 -10.75
C LEU A 58 -11.53 -9.80 -11.62
N GLN A 59 -10.57 -8.90 -11.83
CA GLN A 59 -9.29 -9.17 -12.49
C GLN A 59 -8.13 -9.24 -11.49
N TRP A 60 -8.34 -8.71 -10.29
CA TRP A 60 -7.34 -8.60 -9.25
C TRP A 60 -7.84 -9.15 -7.93
N VAL A 61 -6.93 -9.71 -7.16
CA VAL A 61 -7.13 -10.11 -5.77
C VAL A 61 -5.95 -9.61 -4.92
N GLU A 62 -6.19 -9.36 -3.64
CA GLU A 62 -5.12 -9.18 -2.67
C GLU A 62 -4.89 -10.47 -1.90
N LEU A 63 -3.62 -10.81 -1.69
CA LEU A 63 -3.23 -12.00 -0.95
C LEU A 63 -2.63 -11.61 0.40
N ARG A 64 -3.25 -12.04 1.48
CA ARG A 64 -2.76 -11.88 2.86
C ARG A 64 -2.43 -13.24 3.47
N THR A 65 -3.43 -13.97 3.85
CA THR A 65 -3.29 -15.34 4.36
C THR A 65 -4.07 -16.32 3.49
N VAL A 66 -3.61 -17.56 3.45
CA VAL A 66 -4.37 -18.65 2.85
C VAL A 66 -5.58 -18.91 3.76
N PRO A 67 -6.83 -18.80 3.27
CA PRO A 67 -8.02 -18.83 4.11
C PRO A 67 -8.09 -20.06 5.04
N GLU A 68 -7.83 -21.24 4.51
CA GLU A 68 -7.93 -22.52 5.23
C GLU A 68 -6.80 -22.77 6.22
N SER A 69 -5.57 -22.33 5.94
CA SER A 69 -4.39 -22.60 6.78
C SER A 69 -3.98 -21.45 7.67
N LYS A 70 -4.51 -20.25 7.41
CA LYS A 70 -4.13 -18.98 8.07
C LYS A 70 -2.64 -18.62 7.98
N LYS A 71 -1.90 -19.28 7.08
CA LYS A 71 -0.49 -18.92 6.80
C LYS A 71 -0.43 -17.72 5.86
N GLU A 72 0.42 -16.76 6.15
CA GLU A 72 0.67 -15.64 5.23
C GLU A 72 1.29 -16.14 3.92
N PHE A 73 0.79 -15.66 2.79
CA PHE A 73 1.36 -15.97 1.48
C PHE A 73 2.85 -15.64 1.38
N ALA A 74 3.29 -14.57 2.02
CA ALA A 74 4.70 -14.15 2.05
C ALA A 74 5.66 -15.20 2.64
N PHE A 75 5.14 -16.16 3.41
CA PHE A 75 5.94 -17.15 4.13
C PHE A 75 5.63 -18.60 3.75
N LEU A 76 4.88 -18.80 2.66
CA LEU A 76 4.67 -20.12 2.08
C LEU A 76 5.96 -20.66 1.45
N THR A 77 6.00 -21.96 1.23
CA THR A 77 7.09 -22.61 0.48
C THR A 77 6.98 -22.29 -1.01
N GLU A 78 8.10 -22.37 -1.73
CA GLU A 78 8.12 -22.13 -3.17
C GLU A 78 7.13 -23.03 -3.95
N PRO A 79 7.01 -24.35 -3.67
CA PRO A 79 5.98 -25.18 -4.31
C PRO A 79 4.55 -24.72 -4.05
N GLU A 80 4.24 -24.30 -2.82
CA GLU A 80 2.91 -23.75 -2.48
C GLU A 80 2.64 -22.46 -3.27
N LEU A 81 3.59 -21.55 -3.31
CA LEU A 81 3.49 -20.29 -4.07
C LEU A 81 3.29 -20.54 -5.57
N LYS A 82 4.06 -21.46 -6.16
CA LYS A 82 3.92 -21.81 -7.58
C LYS A 82 2.55 -22.40 -7.89
N ARG A 83 2.02 -23.25 -6.99
CA ARG A 83 0.67 -23.80 -7.13
C ARG A 83 -0.36 -22.67 -7.17
N TYR A 84 -0.39 -21.77 -6.20
CA TYR A 84 -1.33 -20.66 -6.17
C TYR A 84 -1.16 -19.69 -7.35
N SER A 85 0.07 -19.41 -7.76
CA SER A 85 0.33 -18.60 -8.95
C SER A 85 -0.27 -19.23 -10.22
N THR A 86 -0.14 -20.54 -10.37
CA THR A 86 -0.72 -21.28 -11.49
C THR A 86 -2.26 -21.27 -11.45
N GLU A 87 -2.84 -21.47 -10.27
CA GLU A 87 -4.31 -21.46 -10.07
C GLU A 87 -4.90 -20.07 -10.38
N LEU A 88 -4.28 -19.01 -9.90
CA LEU A 88 -4.70 -17.64 -10.20
C LEU A 88 -4.60 -17.33 -11.71
N ALA A 89 -3.48 -17.70 -12.34
CA ALA A 89 -3.28 -17.49 -13.78
C ALA A 89 -4.30 -18.27 -14.63
N ALA A 90 -4.59 -19.52 -14.28
CA ALA A 90 -5.59 -20.35 -14.94
C ALA A 90 -7.00 -19.72 -14.88
N ASN A 91 -7.25 -18.92 -13.82
CA ASN A 91 -8.50 -18.20 -13.60
C ASN A 91 -8.45 -16.74 -14.09
N LYS A 92 -7.38 -16.32 -14.80
CA LYS A 92 -7.15 -14.96 -15.31
C LYS A 92 -7.12 -13.88 -14.20
N LEU A 93 -6.78 -14.28 -12.98
CA LEU A 93 -6.62 -13.39 -11.84
C LEU A 93 -5.16 -12.97 -11.68
N LYS A 94 -4.95 -11.73 -11.31
CA LYS A 94 -3.66 -11.14 -10.97
C LYS A 94 -3.64 -10.72 -9.50
N VAL A 95 -2.47 -10.62 -8.92
CA VAL A 95 -2.30 -10.13 -7.54
C VAL A 95 -2.02 -8.64 -7.57
N SER A 96 -2.88 -7.84 -6.91
CA SER A 96 -2.73 -6.38 -6.83
C SER A 96 -1.79 -5.95 -5.71
N LEU A 97 -1.76 -6.68 -4.60
CA LEU A 97 -0.92 -6.40 -3.43
C LEU A 97 -0.66 -7.68 -2.64
N LEU A 98 0.58 -7.93 -2.27
CA LEU A 98 0.93 -8.93 -1.27
C LEU A 98 0.89 -8.28 0.12
N LYS A 99 -0.14 -8.59 0.90
CA LYS A 99 -0.32 -8.06 2.26
C LYS A 99 0.47 -8.91 3.24
N THR A 100 1.44 -8.31 3.91
CA THR A 100 2.26 -9.00 4.90
C THR A 100 2.09 -8.39 6.29
N SER A 101 2.51 -9.10 7.32
CA SER A 101 2.69 -8.56 8.67
C SER A 101 4.12 -8.07 8.94
N LEU A 102 4.90 -7.81 7.88
CA LEU A 102 6.25 -7.27 8.01
C LEU A 102 6.26 -5.99 8.85
N LEU A 103 7.09 -5.99 9.89
CA LEU A 103 7.27 -4.89 10.82
C LEU A 103 6.05 -4.57 11.72
N LYS A 104 4.97 -5.38 11.71
CA LYS A 104 3.78 -5.23 12.55
C LYS A 104 3.99 -5.82 13.95
N PHE A 105 4.91 -5.24 14.73
CA PHE A 105 5.18 -5.63 16.12
C PHE A 105 5.84 -4.47 16.88
N PRO A 106 5.88 -4.47 18.22
CA PRO A 106 6.65 -3.48 19.00
C PRO A 106 8.14 -3.58 18.64
N TRP A 107 8.72 -2.49 18.10
CA TRP A 107 10.14 -2.48 17.79
C TRP A 107 10.96 -2.28 19.05
N PRO A 108 12.06 -3.05 19.28
CA PRO A 108 12.86 -2.96 20.51
C PRO A 108 13.36 -1.54 20.81
N GLN A 109 13.71 -0.77 19.78
CA GLN A 109 14.20 0.61 19.90
C GLN A 109 13.12 1.58 20.36
N LEU A 110 11.84 1.28 20.09
CA LEU A 110 10.69 2.13 20.41
C LEU A 110 9.94 1.65 21.65
N SER A 111 10.14 0.40 22.03
CA SER A 111 9.42 -0.25 23.14
C SER A 111 10.36 -1.12 23.98
N PRO A 112 11.39 -0.54 24.61
CA PRO A 112 12.42 -1.32 25.33
C PRO A 112 11.88 -2.03 26.59
N SER A 113 10.75 -1.59 27.09
CA SER A 113 10.08 -2.19 28.28
C SER A 113 8.94 -3.15 27.90
N ASP A 114 8.78 -3.50 26.61
CA ASP A 114 7.75 -4.45 26.19
C ASP A 114 8.01 -5.83 26.81
N ARG A 115 6.95 -6.46 27.35
CA ARG A 115 7.03 -7.77 28.00
C ARG A 115 7.55 -8.89 27.08
N ASN A 116 7.44 -8.72 25.78
CA ASN A 116 7.89 -9.65 24.75
C ASN A 116 9.19 -9.17 24.07
N PHE A 117 9.98 -8.33 24.75
CA PHE A 117 11.17 -7.67 24.16
C PHE A 117 12.09 -8.65 23.43
N GLU A 118 12.46 -9.78 24.04
CA GLU A 118 13.35 -10.77 23.42
C GLU A 118 12.74 -11.39 22.14
N ALA A 119 11.45 -11.66 22.14
CA ALA A 119 10.77 -12.18 20.95
C ALA A 119 10.70 -11.11 19.84
N ASN A 120 10.45 -9.87 20.22
CA ASN A 120 10.44 -8.74 19.30
C ASN A 120 11.85 -8.43 18.76
N GLN A 121 12.90 -8.57 19.58
CA GLN A 121 14.28 -8.46 19.12
C GLN A 121 14.62 -9.50 18.06
N LYS A 122 14.24 -10.76 18.24
CA LYS A 122 14.43 -11.82 17.25
C LYS A 122 13.68 -11.53 15.93
N ARG A 123 12.47 -10.95 16.00
CA ARG A 123 11.71 -10.51 14.79
C ARG A 123 12.42 -9.34 14.11
N TRP A 124 12.92 -8.40 14.89
CA TRP A 124 13.67 -7.27 14.37
C TRP A 124 14.94 -7.70 13.65
N ASP A 125 15.71 -8.60 14.23
CA ASP A 125 16.97 -9.09 13.67
C ASP A 125 16.76 -9.79 12.32
N ARG A 126 15.62 -10.50 12.17
CA ARG A 126 15.26 -11.20 10.92
C ARG A 126 14.56 -10.33 9.89
N ARG A 127 14.28 -9.04 10.15
CA ARG A 127 13.46 -8.19 9.25
C ARG A 127 13.95 -8.18 7.79
N LYS A 128 15.26 -8.23 7.56
CA LYS A 128 15.85 -8.28 6.21
C LYS A 128 15.64 -9.63 5.54
N GLU A 129 15.74 -10.71 6.29
CA GLU A 129 15.45 -12.07 5.81
C GLU A 129 13.96 -12.23 5.51
N ASP A 130 13.10 -11.76 6.40
CA ASP A 130 11.64 -11.80 6.21
C ASP A 130 11.22 -10.97 4.98
N LEU A 131 11.85 -9.82 4.74
CA LEU A 131 11.65 -9.06 3.50
C LEU A 131 12.12 -9.84 2.28
N ALA A 132 13.28 -10.48 2.31
CA ALA A 132 13.77 -11.26 1.19
C ALA A 132 12.81 -12.41 0.83
N ARG A 133 12.22 -13.07 1.82
CA ARG A 133 11.18 -14.08 1.62
C ARG A 133 9.92 -13.49 0.98
N ALA A 134 9.45 -12.34 1.48
CA ALA A 134 8.30 -11.66 0.89
C ALA A 134 8.54 -11.20 -0.56
N ILE A 135 9.75 -10.73 -0.87
CA ILE A 135 10.17 -10.40 -2.25
C ILE A 135 10.13 -11.64 -3.14
N SER A 136 10.68 -12.77 -2.69
CA SER A 136 10.64 -14.03 -3.44
C SER A 136 9.20 -14.47 -3.70
N ALA A 137 8.33 -14.39 -2.68
CA ALA A 137 6.92 -14.70 -2.84
C ALA A 137 6.23 -13.76 -3.85
N ALA A 138 6.49 -12.45 -3.76
CA ALA A 138 5.95 -11.46 -4.67
C ALA A 138 6.35 -11.74 -6.13
N GLN A 139 7.62 -12.11 -6.38
CA GLN A 139 8.11 -12.46 -7.72
C GLN A 139 7.43 -13.71 -8.27
N ILE A 140 7.24 -14.76 -7.46
CA ILE A 140 6.55 -16.00 -7.89
C ILE A 140 5.07 -15.73 -8.18
N LEU A 141 4.42 -14.86 -7.39
CA LEU A 141 3.02 -14.50 -7.55
C LEU A 141 2.78 -13.42 -8.62
N GLY A 142 3.86 -12.84 -9.18
CA GLY A 142 3.77 -11.83 -10.24
C GLY A 142 3.25 -10.47 -9.74
N VAL A 143 3.49 -10.11 -8.46
CA VAL A 143 3.09 -8.84 -7.85
C VAL A 143 4.32 -7.98 -7.53
N ASP A 144 4.23 -6.67 -7.78
CA ASP A 144 5.31 -5.71 -7.55
C ASP A 144 5.11 -4.83 -6.31
N LYS A 145 4.08 -5.10 -5.51
CA LYS A 145 3.71 -4.33 -4.32
C LYS A 145 3.62 -5.24 -3.10
N ILE A 146 4.32 -4.85 -2.03
CA ILE A 146 4.31 -5.54 -0.74
C ILE A 146 3.90 -4.54 0.33
N ARG A 147 2.87 -4.86 1.13
CA ARG A 147 2.49 -4.06 2.29
C ARG A 147 3.47 -4.27 3.43
N ILE A 148 3.82 -3.18 4.10
CA ILE A 148 4.63 -3.15 5.31
C ILE A 148 3.99 -2.26 6.38
N PHE A 149 4.47 -2.39 7.63
CA PHE A 149 4.06 -1.57 8.76
C PHE A 149 5.23 -0.81 9.40
N THR A 150 4.96 -0.09 10.49
CA THR A 150 5.89 0.89 11.07
C THR A 150 6.10 0.71 12.57
N GLY A 151 5.89 -0.50 13.07
CA GLY A 151 5.99 -0.82 14.49
C GLY A 151 4.74 -0.42 15.28
N ALA A 152 4.52 -1.11 16.39
CA ALA A 152 3.39 -0.81 17.28
C ALA A 152 3.42 0.65 17.74
N ARG A 153 2.21 1.25 17.81
CA ARG A 153 2.02 2.66 18.12
C ARG A 153 2.53 2.99 19.53
N VAL A 154 3.41 3.99 19.61
CA VAL A 154 3.87 4.59 20.86
C VAL A 154 2.99 5.78 21.24
N ALA A 155 3.14 6.28 22.47
CA ALA A 155 2.31 7.38 22.99
C ALA A 155 2.41 8.66 22.12
N ASP A 156 3.59 8.99 21.63
CA ASP A 156 3.83 10.06 20.67
C ASP A 156 4.54 9.50 19.44
N PRO A 157 3.80 9.14 18.38
CA PRO A 157 4.36 8.54 17.18
C PRO A 157 5.41 9.42 16.47
N SER A 158 5.36 10.74 16.63
CA SER A 158 6.33 11.63 16.00
C SER A 158 7.77 11.39 16.45
N THR A 159 7.95 10.93 17.68
CA THR A 159 9.25 10.54 18.23
C THR A 159 9.84 9.29 17.57
N ALA A 160 9.00 8.47 16.94
CA ALA A 160 9.43 7.26 16.25
C ALA A 160 9.89 7.51 14.80
N TYR A 161 9.54 8.63 14.18
CA TYR A 161 9.79 8.85 12.75
C TYR A 161 11.25 8.71 12.32
N PRO A 162 12.26 9.22 13.04
CA PRO A 162 13.66 9.04 12.66
C PRO A 162 14.07 7.55 12.66
N VAL A 163 13.61 6.79 13.66
CA VAL A 163 13.89 5.34 13.77
C VAL A 163 13.19 4.57 12.64
N ILE A 164 11.95 4.94 12.32
CA ILE A 164 11.20 4.32 11.23
C ILE A 164 11.87 4.62 9.89
N ALA A 165 12.25 5.87 9.63
CA ALA A 165 12.92 6.26 8.39
C ALA A 165 14.21 5.47 8.20
N GLN A 166 15.08 5.44 9.19
CA GLN A 166 16.33 4.67 9.15
C GLN A 166 16.09 3.18 8.88
N ALA A 167 15.12 2.57 9.58
CA ALA A 167 14.80 1.16 9.40
C ALA A 167 14.30 0.83 7.99
N LEU A 168 13.49 1.71 7.39
CA LEU A 168 12.97 1.52 6.05
C LEU A 168 14.04 1.81 4.99
N GLU A 169 14.92 2.79 5.20
CA GLU A 169 16.08 3.04 4.32
C GLU A 169 16.96 1.81 4.16
N GLU A 170 17.15 1.03 5.23
CA GLU A 170 17.91 -0.22 5.18
C GLU A 170 17.27 -1.32 4.31
N LEU A 171 15.97 -1.24 4.06
CA LEU A 171 15.20 -2.23 3.29
C LEU A 171 15.05 -1.84 1.81
N ILE A 172 15.18 -0.55 1.49
CA ILE A 172 15.01 0.00 0.15
C ILE A 172 15.89 -0.71 -0.90
N PRO A 173 17.20 -0.90 -0.70
CA PRO A 173 18.06 -1.49 -1.73
C PRO A 173 17.62 -2.89 -2.19
N ALA A 174 17.14 -3.72 -1.27
CA ALA A 174 16.64 -5.05 -1.60
C ALA A 174 15.38 -4.99 -2.47
N ALA A 175 14.46 -4.09 -2.13
CA ALA A 175 13.21 -3.89 -2.87
C ALA A 175 13.47 -3.26 -4.26
N GLU A 176 14.38 -2.28 -4.36
CA GLU A 176 14.79 -1.67 -5.63
C GLU A 176 15.42 -2.68 -6.59
N ASN A 177 16.36 -3.47 -6.11
CA ASN A 177 16.99 -4.52 -6.89
C ASN A 177 15.99 -5.56 -7.42
N ALA A 178 14.96 -5.85 -6.64
CA ALA A 178 13.88 -6.76 -7.01
C ALA A 178 12.77 -6.08 -7.84
N ARG A 179 12.79 -4.77 -8.03
CA ARG A 179 11.74 -3.95 -8.67
C ARG A 179 10.39 -4.08 -7.96
N VAL A 180 10.40 -4.15 -6.64
CA VAL A 180 9.22 -4.23 -5.80
C VAL A 180 9.03 -2.92 -5.04
N ARG A 181 7.78 -2.49 -4.87
CA ARG A 181 7.39 -1.33 -4.05
C ARG A 181 6.99 -1.78 -2.66
N LEU A 182 7.45 -1.08 -1.64
CA LEU A 182 7.04 -1.29 -0.25
C LEU A 182 5.96 -0.27 0.11
N LEU A 183 4.76 -0.74 0.41
CA LEU A 183 3.62 0.13 0.72
C LEU A 183 3.38 0.18 2.22
N ILE A 184 3.57 1.35 2.82
CA ILE A 184 3.16 1.60 4.20
C ILE A 184 1.63 1.65 4.22
N GLU A 185 0.98 0.80 5.02
CA GLU A 185 -0.44 0.94 5.31
C GLU A 185 -0.61 1.78 6.57
N ASN A 186 -1.44 2.83 6.50
CA ASN A 186 -1.84 3.53 7.71
C ASN A 186 -2.78 2.64 8.53
N GLU A 187 -2.41 2.36 9.78
CA GLU A 187 -3.10 1.42 10.64
C GLU A 187 -3.11 1.95 12.08
N PRO A 188 -4.27 2.04 12.79
CA PRO A 188 -4.37 2.67 14.11
C PRO A 188 -3.45 2.09 15.17
N SER A 189 -3.16 0.80 15.08
CA SER A 189 -2.27 0.10 16.02
C SER A 189 -0.77 0.32 15.74
N GLN A 190 -0.44 1.05 14.65
CA GLN A 190 0.93 1.29 14.22
C GLN A 190 1.31 2.77 14.38
N ASN A 191 2.61 3.07 14.35
CA ASN A 191 3.09 4.46 14.48
C ASN A 191 2.60 5.36 13.35
N ILE A 192 2.33 4.80 12.18
CA ILE A 192 1.73 5.52 11.05
C ILE A 192 0.28 5.05 10.90
N GLY A 193 -0.66 5.82 11.42
CA GLY A 193 -2.09 5.49 11.41
C GLY A 193 -2.96 6.55 10.73
N THR A 194 -2.48 7.80 10.60
CA THR A 194 -3.21 8.92 10.00
C THR A 194 -2.62 9.35 8.66
N CYS A 195 -3.35 10.14 7.88
CA CYS A 195 -2.85 10.76 6.64
C CYS A 195 -1.71 11.75 6.91
N ALA A 196 -1.82 12.50 8.01
CA ALA A 196 -0.77 13.44 8.43
C ALA A 196 0.53 12.70 8.78
N GLU A 197 0.44 11.57 9.49
CA GLU A 197 1.58 10.72 9.81
C GLU A 197 2.17 10.03 8.56
N LEU A 198 1.33 9.57 7.61
CA LEU A 198 1.79 9.09 6.30
C LEU A 198 2.60 10.16 5.56
N LYS A 199 2.08 11.39 5.51
CA LYS A 199 2.81 12.48 4.88
C LYS A 199 4.15 12.71 5.57
N ALA A 200 4.16 12.80 6.90
CA ALA A 200 5.37 13.09 7.68
C ALA A 200 6.48 12.06 7.45
N ILE A 201 6.15 10.76 7.50
CA ILE A 201 7.16 9.72 7.26
C ILE A 201 7.62 9.67 5.79
N LEU A 202 6.72 9.93 4.84
CA LEU A 202 7.07 9.95 3.43
C LEU A 202 7.92 11.14 3.02
N ASP A 203 7.82 12.26 3.73
CA ASP A 203 8.71 13.42 3.55
C ASP A 203 10.16 13.10 3.97
N LEU A 204 10.34 12.19 4.94
CA LEU A 204 11.67 11.72 5.37
C LEU A 204 12.24 10.63 4.43
N LEU A 205 11.43 10.00 3.61
CA LEU A 205 11.78 8.87 2.73
C LEU A 205 11.63 9.26 1.26
N PRO A 206 12.64 9.87 0.61
CA PRO A 206 12.51 10.36 -0.76
C PRO A 206 12.45 9.26 -1.83
N SER A 207 12.87 8.01 -1.50
CA SER A 207 12.85 6.91 -2.48
C SER A 207 11.44 6.62 -2.98
N LYS A 208 11.32 6.50 -4.31
CA LYS A 208 10.06 6.11 -4.95
C LYS A 208 9.69 4.64 -4.72
N THR A 209 10.59 3.85 -4.17
CA THR A 209 10.34 2.46 -3.79
C THR A 209 9.38 2.36 -2.61
N ILE A 210 9.36 3.37 -1.74
CA ILE A 210 8.38 3.47 -0.67
C ILE A 210 7.15 4.23 -1.18
N GLY A 211 6.02 3.56 -1.21
CA GLY A 211 4.69 4.12 -1.43
C GLY A 211 3.78 3.87 -0.24
N PHE A 212 2.49 4.00 -0.44
CA PHE A 212 1.53 3.66 0.61
C PHE A 212 0.25 3.02 0.05
N ASN A 213 -0.34 2.19 0.90
CA ASN A 213 -1.71 1.69 0.80
C ASN A 213 -2.57 2.57 1.72
N TRP A 214 -3.47 3.35 1.13
CA TRP A 214 -4.31 4.26 1.91
C TRP A 214 -5.57 3.56 2.39
N ASP A 215 -5.74 3.48 3.70
CA ASP A 215 -6.98 3.06 4.35
C ASP A 215 -7.59 4.25 5.10
N PRO A 216 -8.56 4.97 4.50
CA PRO A 216 -9.16 6.12 5.13
C PRO A 216 -9.96 5.78 6.38
N GLN A 217 -10.51 4.56 6.50
CA GLN A 217 -11.25 4.13 7.68
C GLN A 217 -10.34 3.98 8.90
N ASN A 218 -9.10 3.54 8.67
CA ASN A 218 -8.09 3.45 9.73
C ASN A 218 -7.74 4.83 10.34
N ALA A 219 -7.66 5.86 9.52
CA ALA A 219 -7.41 7.22 10.01
C ALA A 219 -8.61 7.78 10.78
N LEU A 220 -9.84 7.45 10.39
CA LEU A 220 -11.06 7.80 11.16
C LEU A 220 -11.03 7.20 12.57
N ALA A 221 -10.52 5.99 12.73
CA ALA A 221 -10.38 5.33 14.04
C ALA A 221 -9.45 6.10 15.00
N LEU A 222 -8.59 6.96 14.46
CA LEU A 222 -7.73 7.89 15.20
C LEU A 222 -8.28 9.34 15.22
N HIS A 223 -9.57 9.51 14.92
CA HIS A 223 -10.28 10.80 14.92
C HIS A 223 -9.76 11.81 13.88
N GLU A 224 -9.02 11.36 12.85
CA GLU A 224 -8.65 12.20 11.72
C GLU A 224 -9.79 12.23 10.69
N ALA A 225 -10.18 13.40 10.21
CA ALA A 225 -11.07 13.54 9.06
C ALA A 225 -10.32 13.12 7.77
N SER A 226 -10.33 11.83 7.47
CA SER A 226 -9.60 11.25 6.33
C SER A 226 -10.00 11.87 4.99
N TRP A 227 -11.25 12.30 4.87
CA TRP A 227 -11.80 12.99 3.72
C TRP A 227 -12.62 14.23 4.15
N PRO A 228 -12.46 15.38 3.45
CA PRO A 228 -11.47 15.65 2.41
C PRO A 228 -10.08 16.03 2.97
N GLY A 229 -9.98 16.40 4.27
CA GLY A 229 -8.80 17.00 4.89
C GLY A 229 -7.57 16.08 4.83
N GLY A 230 -7.69 14.86 5.33
CA GLY A 230 -6.59 13.89 5.33
C GLY A 230 -6.13 13.55 3.90
N TYR A 231 -7.07 13.32 2.98
CA TYR A 231 -6.73 13.10 1.58
C TYR A 231 -5.93 14.27 0.98
N ALA A 232 -6.28 15.51 1.31
CA ALA A 232 -5.64 16.70 0.74
C ALA A 232 -4.13 16.77 1.00
N VAL A 233 -3.66 16.31 2.17
CA VAL A 233 -2.24 16.36 2.55
C VAL A 233 -1.40 15.21 1.99
N LEU A 234 -2.01 14.13 1.49
CA LEU A 234 -1.29 12.95 1.00
C LEU A 234 -0.46 13.25 -0.26
N PRO A 235 0.75 12.69 -0.39
CA PRO A 235 1.55 12.75 -1.62
C PRO A 235 0.99 11.78 -2.68
N LYS A 236 -0.01 12.24 -3.46
CA LYS A 236 -0.83 11.44 -4.39
C LYS A 236 -0.02 10.52 -5.31
N ALA A 237 1.13 11.00 -5.82
CA ALA A 237 2.00 10.22 -6.70
C ALA A 237 2.62 8.97 -6.04
N ARG A 238 2.53 8.86 -4.71
CA ARG A 238 3.04 7.72 -3.93
C ARG A 238 1.92 6.80 -3.42
N MET A 239 0.66 7.14 -3.66
CA MET A 239 -0.49 6.27 -3.39
C MET A 239 -0.60 5.22 -4.48
N LEU A 240 -0.26 3.98 -4.16
CA LEU A 240 -0.18 2.88 -5.13
C LEU A 240 -1.28 1.83 -4.93
N ASN A 241 -1.99 1.91 -3.82
CA ASN A 241 -3.18 1.11 -3.50
C ASN A 241 -4.07 1.92 -2.57
N ALA A 242 -5.38 1.66 -2.60
CA ALA A 242 -6.33 2.20 -1.64
C ALA A 242 -7.24 1.08 -1.16
N GLN A 243 -7.67 1.16 0.10
CA GLN A 243 -8.49 0.15 0.73
C GLN A 243 -9.87 0.71 1.07
N ILE A 244 -10.92 0.03 0.61
CA ILE A 244 -12.31 0.30 0.99
C ILE A 244 -12.71 -0.72 2.05
N LYS A 245 -13.20 -0.26 3.20
CA LYS A 245 -13.87 -1.13 4.16
C LYS A 245 -15.38 -1.13 3.93
N ALA A 246 -15.99 -2.31 4.06
CA ALA A 246 -17.42 -2.49 3.84
C ALA A 246 -18.28 -1.56 4.71
N GLU A 247 -17.86 -1.30 5.94
CA GLU A 247 -18.58 -0.43 6.87
C GLU A 247 -18.63 1.04 6.43
N GLY A 248 -17.79 1.46 5.50
CA GLY A 248 -17.70 2.83 5.02
C GLY A 248 -18.47 3.13 3.74
N LEU A 249 -19.15 2.15 3.15
CA LEU A 249 -19.74 2.29 1.81
C LEU A 249 -21.06 3.06 1.77
N SER A 250 -21.83 3.05 2.85
CA SER A 250 -23.19 3.62 2.88
C SER A 250 -23.25 5.16 2.97
N GLY A 251 -22.12 5.85 3.17
CA GLY A 251 -22.06 7.32 3.10
C GLY A 251 -22.80 8.07 4.21
N GLY A 252 -23.04 7.44 5.37
CA GLY A 252 -23.67 8.07 6.53
C GLY A 252 -22.79 9.10 7.24
N PRO A 253 -23.31 9.81 8.26
CA PRO A 253 -22.52 10.74 9.06
C PRO A 253 -21.27 10.09 9.65
N GLY A 254 -20.09 10.69 9.43
CA GLY A 254 -18.80 10.14 9.88
C GLY A 254 -18.22 9.04 8.98
N GLN A 255 -18.86 8.73 7.86
CA GLN A 255 -18.38 7.75 6.88
C GLN A 255 -17.64 8.41 5.71
N ILE A 256 -16.94 7.59 4.93
CA ILE A 256 -16.18 8.06 3.77
C ILE A 256 -17.13 8.20 2.57
N ASN A 257 -17.17 9.38 1.97
CA ASN A 257 -17.85 9.58 0.69
C ASN A 257 -17.00 9.01 -0.45
N TRP A 258 -17.12 7.70 -0.68
CA TRP A 258 -16.29 6.98 -1.65
C TRP A 258 -16.46 7.47 -3.09
N ARG A 259 -17.65 7.94 -3.46
CA ARG A 259 -17.86 8.57 -4.77
C ARG A 259 -16.94 9.78 -4.94
N ALA A 260 -17.03 10.74 -4.02
CA ALA A 260 -16.19 11.93 -4.07
C ALA A 260 -14.69 11.63 -3.96
N VAL A 261 -14.32 10.60 -3.16
CA VAL A 261 -12.95 10.11 -3.05
C VAL A 261 -12.45 9.59 -4.40
N MET A 262 -13.20 8.70 -5.05
CA MET A 262 -12.80 8.11 -6.33
C MET A 262 -12.73 9.16 -7.44
N GLU A 263 -13.68 10.12 -7.48
CA GLU A 263 -13.64 11.26 -8.42
C GLU A 263 -12.35 12.09 -8.23
N ALA A 264 -11.96 12.37 -6.98
CA ALA A 264 -10.72 13.07 -6.67
C ALA A 264 -9.48 12.23 -7.06
N MET A 265 -9.48 10.94 -6.75
CA MET A 265 -8.40 10.03 -7.15
C MET A 265 -8.22 9.98 -8.67
N GLN A 266 -9.30 9.94 -9.46
CA GLN A 266 -9.25 10.03 -10.92
C GLN A 266 -8.64 11.35 -11.37
N LYS A 267 -9.09 12.46 -10.81
CA LYS A 267 -8.57 13.80 -11.12
C LYS A 267 -7.08 13.91 -10.81
N ASP A 268 -6.62 13.31 -9.72
CA ASP A 268 -5.22 13.33 -9.27
C ASP A 268 -4.35 12.28 -9.97
N GLY A 269 -4.91 11.51 -10.91
CA GLY A 269 -4.17 10.55 -11.73
C GLY A 269 -3.81 9.25 -11.02
N PHE A 270 -4.59 8.84 -9.98
CA PHE A 270 -4.36 7.58 -9.29
C PHE A 270 -4.36 6.39 -10.27
N ALA A 271 -3.28 5.62 -10.26
CA ALA A 271 -3.05 4.50 -11.19
C ALA A 271 -3.04 3.13 -10.52
N GLY A 272 -3.18 3.04 -9.19
CA GLY A 272 -3.22 1.79 -8.44
C GLY A 272 -4.57 1.07 -8.47
N GLU A 273 -4.68 -0.02 -7.75
CA GLU A 273 -5.93 -0.75 -7.53
C GLU A 273 -6.63 -0.26 -6.26
N ILE A 274 -7.94 -0.49 -6.21
CA ILE A 274 -8.77 -0.24 -5.03
C ILE A 274 -9.25 -1.58 -4.52
N SER A 275 -8.90 -1.91 -3.29
CA SER A 275 -9.19 -3.20 -2.70
C SER A 275 -10.30 -3.13 -1.68
N LEU A 276 -11.26 -4.04 -1.81
CA LEU A 276 -12.31 -4.25 -0.84
C LEU A 276 -11.79 -5.11 0.32
N ALA A 277 -11.94 -4.60 1.54
CA ALA A 277 -11.75 -5.31 2.80
C ALA A 277 -13.09 -5.37 3.54
N THR A 278 -13.65 -6.54 3.70
CA THR A 278 -14.94 -6.73 4.36
C THR A 278 -14.81 -6.97 5.85
N GLU A 279 -13.59 -7.32 6.29
CA GLU A 279 -13.29 -7.76 7.65
C GLU A 279 -14.19 -8.91 8.11
N THR A 280 -14.61 -9.74 7.14
CA THR A 280 -15.44 -10.92 7.36
C THR A 280 -14.56 -12.15 7.34
N PHE A 281 -14.66 -12.99 8.37
CA PHE A 281 -13.85 -14.19 8.53
C PHE A 281 -14.72 -15.44 8.80
N ASP A 282 -16.02 -15.32 8.56
CA ASP A 282 -16.99 -16.40 8.75
C ASP A 282 -17.07 -17.37 7.56
N GLY A 283 -16.45 -16.99 6.44
CA GLY A 283 -16.41 -17.78 5.21
C GLY A 283 -17.72 -17.74 4.42
N THR A 284 -18.53 -16.70 4.62
CA THR A 284 -19.70 -16.42 3.79
C THR A 284 -19.35 -15.43 2.69
N PHE A 285 -20.02 -15.55 1.53
CA PHE A 285 -19.84 -14.63 0.40
C PHE A 285 -20.74 -13.38 0.50
N GLU A 286 -21.76 -13.42 1.35
CA GLU A 286 -22.85 -12.45 1.35
C GLU A 286 -22.33 -11.02 1.55
N LYS A 287 -21.63 -10.75 2.64
CA LYS A 287 -21.11 -9.41 2.94
C LYS A 287 -20.15 -8.91 1.86
N THR A 288 -19.29 -9.79 1.33
CA THR A 288 -18.37 -9.43 0.26
C THR A 288 -19.10 -9.15 -1.05
N SER A 289 -20.13 -9.95 -1.37
CA SER A 289 -20.96 -9.76 -2.56
C SER A 289 -21.70 -8.43 -2.52
N ASP A 290 -22.36 -8.12 -1.41
CA ASP A 290 -23.11 -6.88 -1.24
C ASP A 290 -22.19 -5.66 -1.31
N SER A 291 -21.08 -5.70 -0.58
CA SER A 291 -20.10 -4.61 -0.60
C SER A 291 -19.47 -4.42 -1.98
N LEU A 292 -19.21 -5.50 -2.72
CA LEU A 292 -18.66 -5.41 -4.07
C LEU A 292 -19.69 -4.82 -5.04
N HIS A 293 -20.97 -5.16 -4.87
CA HIS A 293 -22.06 -4.56 -5.65
C HIS A 293 -22.11 -3.05 -5.45
N ASP A 294 -22.03 -2.58 -4.19
CA ASP A 294 -22.01 -1.15 -3.86
C ASP A 294 -20.80 -0.44 -4.47
N VAL A 295 -19.60 -1.03 -4.38
CA VAL A 295 -18.40 -0.49 -5.01
C VAL A 295 -18.56 -0.40 -6.54
N PHE A 296 -19.13 -1.43 -7.17
CA PHE A 296 -19.38 -1.42 -8.62
C PHE A 296 -20.43 -0.41 -9.04
N HIS A 297 -21.42 -0.14 -8.18
CA HIS A 297 -22.40 0.92 -8.40
C HIS A 297 -21.71 2.29 -8.39
N ILE A 298 -20.93 2.60 -7.35
CA ILE A 298 -20.17 3.86 -7.25
C ILE A 298 -19.26 4.03 -8.47
N VAL A 299 -18.52 2.99 -8.86
CA VAL A 299 -17.64 3.03 -10.04
C VAL A 299 -18.43 3.30 -11.32
N GLY A 300 -19.64 2.73 -11.47
CA GLY A 300 -20.51 2.98 -12.62
C GLY A 300 -21.02 4.41 -12.71
N GLU A 301 -21.15 5.11 -11.58
CA GLU A 301 -21.62 6.51 -11.55
C GLU A 301 -20.52 7.54 -11.90
N ILE A 302 -19.24 7.18 -11.72
CA ILE A 302 -18.08 8.07 -11.96
C ILE A 302 -17.35 7.81 -13.28
N SER A 303 -17.77 6.78 -14.02
CA SER A 303 -17.13 6.32 -15.28
C SER A 303 -17.51 7.12 -16.50
#